data_c78affe57114bb3f2ddd839915ce9f92
#
_entry.id   c78affe57114bb3f2ddd839915ce9f92
#
_cell.length_a   1.000
_cell.length_b   1.000
_cell.length_c   1.000
_cell.angle_alpha   90.00
_cell.angle_beta   90.00
_cell.angle_gamma   90.00
#
_symmetry.space_group_name_H-M   'P 1'
#
loop_
_entity.id
_entity.type
_entity.pdbx_description
1 polymer ?
#
loop_
_entity_poly.entity_id
_entity_poly.type
_entity_poly.pdbx_seq_one_letter_code
_entity_poly.pdbx_strand_id
1 'polypeptide(L)'
;MGEAPQLTVQSNAVPSLKLRDLERAISKLAAEQRQVIVLVGLEGMAYEEVAAVLNVPVGTVCSRLSRGRDQLRRLIGMRRLGS
;
A
#
# COMPACT_ATOMS: atom_id res chain seq x y z
N MET A 1 22.98 -7.04 -6.32
CA MET A 1 22.55 -7.13 -6.09
C MET A 1 21.80 -7.45 -5.85
N GLY A 2 21.43 -7.35 -5.77
CA GLY A 2 20.72 -7.73 -5.53
C GLY A 2 19.85 -7.69 -5.69
N GLU A 3 19.72 -7.58 -6.07
CA GLU A 3 19.01 -7.62 -6.25
C GLU A 3 18.16 -7.84 -6.37
N ALA A 4 18.39 -7.30 -6.26
CA ALA A 4 17.16 -7.26 -6.59
C ALA A 4 16.43 -8.39 -6.85
N PRO A 5 16.86 -9.19 -6.94
CA PRO A 5 16.15 -10.30 -7.33
C PRO A 5 14.99 -10.60 -6.56
N GLN A 6 14.94 -10.19 -5.50
CA GLN A 6 13.83 -10.44 -4.79
C GLN A 6 12.62 -10.04 -5.44
N LEU A 7 12.74 -9.25 -6.42
CA LEU A 7 11.60 -8.83 -7.10
C LEU A 7 10.81 -9.93 -7.61
N THR A 8 11.46 -10.86 -8.16
CA THR A 8 10.72 -11.92 -8.76
C THR A 8 10.00 -12.71 -7.75
N VAL A 9 10.56 -12.81 -6.65
CA VAL A 9 9.91 -13.54 -5.64
C VAL A 9 8.61 -12.93 -5.30
N GLN A 10 8.59 -11.63 -5.33
CA GLN A 10 7.40 -11.00 -5.00
C GLN A 10 6.31 -11.23 -5.92
N SER A 11 6.60 -11.34 -7.16
CA SER A 11 5.53 -11.53 -8.10
C SER A 11 4.85 -12.85 -7.84
N ASN A 12 5.54 -13.77 -7.23
CA ASN A 12 4.92 -15.03 -6.94
C ASN A 12 4.22 -15.03 -5.62
N ALA A 13 4.51 -14.09 -4.81
CA ALA A 13 4.00 -14.07 -3.47
C ALA A 13 2.51 -13.92 -3.40
N VAL A 14 1.90 -13.31 -4.38
CA VAL A 14 0.46 -13.15 -4.37
C VAL A 14 -0.11 -13.56 -5.67
N PRO A 15 -0.14 -14.82 -5.91
CA PRO A 15 -0.58 -15.31 -7.21
C PRO A 15 -2.01 -14.97 -7.53
N SER A 16 -2.85 -14.86 -6.55
CA SER A 16 -4.25 -14.58 -6.84
C SER A 16 -4.56 -13.10 -6.86
N LEU A 17 -3.60 -12.27 -6.48
CA LEU A 17 -3.85 -10.85 -6.45
C LEU A 17 -3.05 -10.17 -7.53
N LYS A 18 -3.70 -9.77 -8.58
CA LYS A 18 -3.03 -9.14 -9.68
C LYS A 18 -2.77 -7.68 -9.37
N LEU A 19 -1.74 -7.15 -10.00
CA LEU A 19 -1.39 -5.76 -9.80
C LEU A 19 -2.56 -4.85 -10.10
N ARG A 20 -3.30 -5.18 -11.12
CA ARG A 20 -4.47 -4.41 -11.49
C ARG A 20 -5.50 -4.35 -10.37
N ASP A 21 -5.71 -5.48 -9.69
CA ASP A 21 -6.65 -5.52 -8.59
C ASP A 21 -6.16 -4.67 -7.42
N LEU A 22 -4.87 -4.70 -7.18
CA LEU A 22 -4.30 -3.90 -6.12
C LEU A 22 -4.45 -2.42 -6.44
N GLU A 23 -4.19 -2.04 -7.67
CA GLU A 23 -4.35 -0.66 -8.09
C GLU A 23 -5.79 -0.19 -7.92
N ARG A 24 -6.74 -1.04 -8.25
CA ARG A 24 -8.13 -0.70 -8.09
C ARG A 24 -8.49 -0.50 -6.63
N ALA A 25 -8.00 -1.38 -5.79
CA ALA A 25 -8.28 -1.28 -4.36
C ALA A 25 -7.68 0.00 -3.82
N ILE A 26 -6.45 0.32 -4.21
CA ILE A 26 -5.81 1.53 -3.74
C ILE A 26 -6.58 2.76 -4.21
N SER A 27 -7.08 2.73 -5.42
CA SER A 27 -7.82 3.89 -5.95
C SER A 27 -9.12 4.14 -5.21
N LYS A 28 -9.61 3.16 -4.47
CA LYS A 28 -10.84 3.34 -3.71
C LYS A 28 -10.60 3.87 -2.31
N LEU A 29 -9.35 4.00 -1.92
CA LEU A 29 -9.04 4.53 -0.60
C LEU A 29 -9.28 6.04 -0.58
N ALA A 30 -9.50 6.56 0.61
CA ALA A 30 -9.54 8.01 0.78
C ALA A 30 -8.18 8.56 0.35
N ALA A 31 -8.18 9.76 -0.18
CA ALA A 31 -6.97 10.36 -0.72
C ALA A 31 -5.82 10.35 0.28
N GLU A 32 -6.09 10.67 1.52
CA GLU A 32 -5.05 10.74 2.53
C GLU A 32 -4.41 9.39 2.79
N GLN A 33 -5.23 8.36 2.80
CA GLN A 33 -4.73 7.02 3.02
C GLN A 33 -3.99 6.51 1.80
N ARG A 34 -4.51 6.82 0.63
CA ARG A 34 -3.87 6.41 -0.61
C ARG A 34 -2.48 7.01 -0.74
N GLN A 35 -2.33 8.27 -0.39
CA GLN A 35 -1.04 8.93 -0.47
C GLN A 35 0.03 8.21 0.36
N VAL A 36 -0.28 7.90 1.61
CA VAL A 36 0.72 7.26 2.44
C VAL A 36 0.98 5.82 2.02
N ILE A 37 -0.04 5.12 1.55
CA ILE A 37 0.13 3.76 1.06
C ILE A 37 1.07 3.76 -0.15
N VAL A 38 0.88 4.69 -1.05
CA VAL A 38 1.71 4.76 -2.23
C VAL A 38 3.14 5.18 -1.88
N LEU A 39 3.29 6.19 -1.07
CA LEU A 39 4.62 6.70 -0.75
C LEU A 39 5.42 5.70 0.07
N VAL A 40 4.81 5.08 1.03
CA VAL A 40 5.52 4.10 1.84
C VAL A 40 5.61 2.75 1.15
N GLY A 41 4.49 2.28 0.62
CA GLY A 41 4.44 0.93 0.08
C GLY A 41 5.05 0.78 -1.28
N LEU A 42 4.77 1.68 -2.18
CA LEU A 42 5.25 1.55 -3.55
C LEU A 42 6.54 2.30 -3.80
N GLU A 43 6.69 3.46 -3.19
CA GLU A 43 7.89 4.26 -3.37
C GLU A 43 8.99 3.91 -2.38
N GLY A 44 8.64 3.22 -1.32
CA GLY A 44 9.63 2.80 -0.34
C GLY A 44 10.16 3.91 0.55
N MET A 45 9.42 4.97 0.71
CA MET A 45 9.89 6.08 1.53
C MET A 45 9.76 5.76 3.02
N ALA A 46 10.66 6.32 3.80
CA ALA A 46 10.58 6.17 5.25
C ALA A 46 9.43 7.02 5.77
N TYR A 47 8.89 6.63 6.91
CA TYR A 47 7.75 7.35 7.49
C TYR A 47 8.07 8.82 7.73
N GLU A 48 9.28 9.10 8.19
CA GLU A 48 9.68 10.47 8.44
C GLU A 48 9.76 11.28 7.16
N GLU A 49 10.16 10.63 6.09
CA GLU A 49 10.23 11.32 4.80
C GLU A 49 8.83 11.65 4.31
N VAL A 50 7.91 10.72 4.47
CA VAL A 50 6.54 10.94 4.06
C VAL A 50 5.92 12.06 4.89
N ALA A 51 6.21 12.07 6.18
CA ALA A 51 5.70 13.11 7.06
C ALA A 51 6.19 14.48 6.60
N ALA A 52 7.45 14.56 6.20
CA ALA A 52 8.01 15.81 5.73
C ALA A 52 7.38 16.24 4.40
N VAL A 53 7.22 15.31 3.50
CA VAL A 53 6.64 15.61 2.19
C VAL A 53 5.20 16.08 2.33
N LEU A 54 4.43 15.44 3.18
CA LEU A 54 3.03 15.80 3.35
C LEU A 54 2.81 16.89 4.39
N ASN A 55 3.88 17.25 5.08
CA ASN A 55 3.82 18.27 6.12
C ASN A 55 2.84 17.91 7.22
N VAL A 56 2.95 16.71 7.72
CA VAL A 56 2.12 16.21 8.81
C VAL A 56 3.00 15.51 9.83
N PRO A 57 2.55 15.32 11.06
CA PRO A 57 3.32 14.56 12.04
C PRO A 57 3.48 13.12 11.62
N VAL A 58 4.56 12.49 12.04
CA VAL A 58 4.81 11.12 11.72
C VAL A 58 3.69 10.21 12.25
N GLY A 59 3.14 10.55 13.41
CA GLY A 59 2.03 9.77 13.95
C GLY A 59 0.82 9.77 13.01
N THR A 60 0.63 10.87 12.30
CA THR A 60 -0.46 10.96 11.34
C THR A 60 -0.20 10.03 10.16
N VAL A 61 1.06 9.95 9.71
CA VAL A 61 1.41 9.03 8.66
C VAL A 61 1.11 7.60 9.09
N CYS A 62 1.49 7.26 10.31
CA CYS A 62 1.25 5.92 10.84
C CYS A 62 -0.23 5.60 10.94
N SER A 63 -1.02 6.55 11.41
CA SER A 63 -2.45 6.36 11.52
C SER A 63 -3.10 6.16 10.17
N ARG A 64 -2.74 7.00 9.22
CA ARG A 64 -3.30 6.91 7.88
C ARG A 64 -2.91 5.60 7.23
N LEU A 65 -1.67 5.18 7.45
CA LEU A 65 -1.18 3.94 6.90
C LEU A 65 -1.94 2.75 7.47
N SER A 66 -2.16 2.75 8.77
CA SER A 66 -2.87 1.68 9.43
C SER A 66 -4.30 1.57 8.90
N ARG A 67 -4.99 2.70 8.80
CA ARG A 67 -6.35 2.70 8.29
C ARG A 67 -6.39 2.29 6.82
N GLY A 68 -5.41 2.74 6.07
CA GLY A 68 -5.34 2.38 4.66
C GLY A 68 -5.15 0.89 4.47
N ARG A 69 -4.30 0.30 5.29
CA ARG A 69 -4.07 -1.14 5.22
C ARG A 69 -5.32 -1.93 5.59
N ASP A 70 -6.02 -1.47 6.60
CA ASP A 70 -7.27 -2.13 6.99
C ASP A 70 -8.29 -2.08 5.88
N GLN A 71 -8.39 -0.92 5.25
CA GLN A 71 -9.33 -0.75 4.16
C GLN A 71 -8.95 -1.62 2.98
N LEU A 72 -7.66 -1.70 2.67
CA LEU A 72 -7.20 -2.56 1.59
C LEU A 72 -7.51 -4.01 1.87
N ARG A 73 -7.31 -4.45 3.09
CA ARG A 73 -7.62 -5.82 3.45
C ARG A 73 -9.09 -6.13 3.24
N ARG A 74 -9.95 -5.21 3.59
CA ARG A 74 -11.37 -5.40 3.38
C ARG A 74 -11.71 -5.46 1.92
N LEU A 75 -11.16 -4.55 1.13
CA LEU A 75 -11.46 -4.51 -0.30
C LEU A 75 -10.96 -5.77 -0.99
N ILE A 76 -9.76 -6.20 -0.66
CA ILE A 76 -9.21 -7.39 -1.26
C ILE A 76 -9.95 -8.63 -0.77
N GLY A 77 -10.28 -8.68 0.49
CA GLY A 77 -11.01 -9.80 1.05
C GLY A 77 -12.38 -9.94 0.43
N MET A 78 -13.05 -8.84 0.21
CA MET A 78 -14.36 -8.88 -0.41
C MET A 78 -14.28 -9.41 -1.83
N ARG A 79 -13.26 -8.98 -2.56
CA ARG A 79 -13.11 -9.48 -3.92
C ARG A 79 -12.84 -10.97 -3.92
N ARG A 80 -12.03 -11.43 -3.01
CA ARG A 80 -11.73 -12.85 -2.95
C ARG A 80 -12.94 -13.68 -2.59
N LEU A 81 -13.73 -13.17 -1.67
CA LEU A 81 -14.93 -13.87 -1.29
C LEU A 81 -15.97 -13.81 -2.39
N GLY A 82 -16.00 -12.73 -3.11
CA GLY A 82 -16.97 -12.56 -4.16
C GLY A 82 -16.64 -13.36 -5.40
N SER A 83 -15.43 -13.76 -5.54
CA SER A 83 -15.08 -14.55 -6.69
C SER A 83 -15.11 -16.02 -6.33
#